data_47375ebb388e98d60b8189d40a660764
#
_entry.id   47375ebb388e98d60b8189d40a660764
#
_cell.length_a   1.000
_cell.length_b   1.000
_cell.length_c   1.000
_cell.angle_alpha   90.00
_cell.angle_beta   90.00
_cell.angle_gamma   90.00
#
_symmetry.space_group_name_H-M   'P 1'
#
loop_
_entity.id
_entity.type
_entity.pdbx_description
1 polymer ?
#
loop_
_entity_poly.entity_id
_entity_poly.type
_entity_poly.pdbx_seq_one_letter_code
_entity_poly.pdbx_strand_id
1 'polypeptide(L)'
;PGAFTIEAGVVKPMELLSVTLYYGKANCYRTASAGTLEIDVTPYYSLAGDYTYENRPRVNINGELVDKAVSATVLWRQTNSSSSGDVLSAVPALEGTTLKVPVSGVKGNALVAIRDASGKNVWSFHIWVTEASDLTYINEERGTFKMMDRNLGATSVTPKDQNAYG
;
A
#
# COMPACT_ATOMS: atom_id res chain seq x y z
N PRO A 1 -30.60 -1.70 -15.02
CA PRO A 1 -30.71 -1.52 -13.58
C PRO A 1 -32.18 -1.52 -13.23
N GLY A 2 -32.65 -2.64 -12.61
CA GLY A 2 -34.05 -2.79 -12.20
C GLY A 2 -34.34 -1.87 -11.02
N ALA A 3 -35.54 -1.25 -11.03
CA ALA A 3 -36.02 -0.46 -9.92
C ALA A 3 -36.16 -1.33 -8.68
N PHE A 4 -35.60 -0.89 -7.57
CA PHE A 4 -35.69 -1.55 -6.28
C PHE A 4 -36.91 -0.98 -5.56
N THR A 5 -37.90 -1.83 -5.29
CA THR A 5 -39.07 -1.43 -4.53
C THR A 5 -38.98 -2.02 -3.13
N ILE A 6 -39.00 -1.18 -2.11
CA ILE A 6 -39.06 -1.58 -0.70
C ILE A 6 -40.56 -1.55 -0.30
N GLU A 7 -41.09 -2.75 0.01
CA GLU A 7 -42.43 -2.84 0.62
C GLU A 7 -42.31 -2.70 2.14
N ALA A 8 -43.09 -1.80 2.71
CA ALA A 8 -43.13 -1.55 4.16
C ALA A 8 -43.54 -2.84 4.91
N GLY A 9 -42.72 -3.23 5.90
CA GLY A 9 -42.98 -4.38 6.76
C GLY A 9 -42.45 -5.73 6.26
N VAL A 10 -41.80 -5.78 5.12
CA VAL A 10 -41.13 -7.01 4.63
C VAL A 10 -39.61 -6.86 4.72
N VAL A 11 -39.01 -7.59 5.64
CA VAL A 11 -37.54 -7.76 5.65
C VAL A 11 -37.19 -8.73 4.53
N LYS A 12 -36.84 -8.23 3.36
CA LYS A 12 -36.23 -9.06 2.32
C LYS A 12 -34.80 -9.36 2.77
N PRO A 13 -34.40 -10.64 2.90
CA PRO A 13 -32.98 -10.93 3.08
C PRO A 13 -32.24 -10.35 1.90
N MET A 14 -31.27 -9.46 2.18
CA MET A 14 -30.32 -9.05 1.14
C MET A 14 -29.62 -10.31 0.65
N GLU A 15 -29.70 -10.56 -0.65
CA GLU A 15 -28.80 -11.54 -1.25
C GLU A 15 -27.38 -11.19 -0.82
N LEU A 16 -26.65 -12.20 -0.33
CA LEU A 16 -25.26 -12.05 0.00
C LEU A 16 -24.57 -11.42 -1.21
N LEU A 17 -24.21 -10.15 -1.08
CA LEU A 17 -23.36 -9.50 -2.05
C LEU A 17 -22.04 -10.28 -1.99
N SER A 18 -21.80 -11.12 -2.97
CA SER A 18 -20.51 -11.76 -3.14
C SER A 18 -19.51 -10.67 -3.48
N VAL A 19 -18.96 -10.04 -2.46
CA VAL A 19 -17.81 -9.15 -2.62
C VAL A 19 -16.63 -10.06 -2.83
N THR A 20 -16.22 -10.25 -4.07
CA THR A 20 -14.91 -10.79 -4.36
C THR A 20 -13.91 -9.75 -3.87
N LEU A 21 -13.43 -9.95 -2.65
CA LEU A 21 -12.28 -9.19 -2.16
C LEU A 21 -11.11 -9.60 -3.04
N TYR A 22 -10.77 -8.77 -4.01
CA TYR A 22 -9.45 -8.80 -4.58
C TYR A 22 -8.50 -8.53 -3.44
N TYR A 23 -7.80 -9.54 -2.99
CA TYR A 23 -6.63 -9.37 -2.15
C TYR A 23 -5.58 -8.66 -3.00
N GLY A 24 -5.76 -7.37 -3.20
CA GLY A 24 -4.72 -6.51 -3.74
C GLY A 24 -3.52 -6.71 -2.84
N LYS A 25 -2.34 -6.88 -3.42
CA LYS A 25 -1.11 -6.88 -2.64
C LYS A 25 -1.03 -5.55 -1.89
N ALA A 26 -0.45 -5.58 -0.70
CA ALA A 26 -0.32 -4.40 0.14
C ALA A 26 0.42 -3.27 -0.60
N ASN A 27 -0.05 -2.05 -0.46
CA ASN A 27 0.66 -0.86 -0.94
C ASN A 27 1.55 -0.22 0.14
N CYS A 28 1.60 -0.81 1.33
CA CYS A 28 2.51 -0.45 2.40
C CYS A 28 3.37 -1.65 2.77
N TYR A 29 4.68 -1.47 2.73
CA TYR A 29 5.68 -2.49 3.04
C TYR A 29 6.51 -2.04 4.23
N ARG A 30 6.53 -2.87 5.27
CA ARG A 30 7.27 -2.62 6.51
C ARG A 30 8.52 -3.50 6.57
N THR A 31 9.61 -2.89 7.00
CA THR A 31 10.86 -3.60 7.35
C THR A 31 11.54 -2.93 8.54
N ALA A 32 12.29 -3.71 9.32
CA ALA A 32 13.11 -3.18 10.41
C ALA A 32 14.61 -3.12 10.05
N SER A 33 15.01 -3.79 8.98
CA SER A 33 16.43 -4.00 8.65
C SER A 33 16.79 -3.33 7.34
N ALA A 34 18.07 -3.00 7.21
CA ALA A 34 18.66 -2.63 5.93
C ALA A 34 18.58 -3.81 4.94
N GLY A 35 18.42 -3.50 3.67
CA GLY A 35 18.32 -4.49 2.59
C GLY A 35 17.57 -3.94 1.39
N THR A 36 17.21 -4.82 0.47
CA THR A 36 16.40 -4.45 -0.69
C THR A 36 15.05 -5.12 -0.60
N LEU A 37 13.99 -4.32 -0.58
CA LEU A 37 12.62 -4.81 -0.75
C LEU A 37 12.38 -5.06 -2.23
N GLU A 38 11.89 -6.24 -2.56
CA GLU A 38 11.49 -6.62 -3.91
C GLU A 38 9.97 -6.74 -3.97
N ILE A 39 9.34 -5.90 -4.79
CA ILE A 39 7.89 -5.80 -4.91
C ILE A 39 7.50 -6.13 -6.34
N ASP A 40 6.72 -7.19 -6.52
CA ASP A 40 6.10 -7.49 -7.80
C ASP A 40 5.00 -6.46 -8.08
N VAL A 41 5.18 -5.66 -9.14
CA VAL A 41 4.26 -4.58 -9.49
C VAL A 41 3.15 -5.00 -10.45
N THR A 42 3.15 -6.23 -10.93
CA THR A 42 2.17 -6.72 -11.90
C THR A 42 0.71 -6.58 -11.46
N PRO A 43 0.36 -6.76 -10.16
CA PRO A 43 -1.01 -6.57 -9.71
C PRO A 43 -1.51 -5.12 -9.71
N TYR A 44 -0.59 -4.14 -9.83
CA TYR A 44 -0.89 -2.71 -9.70
C TYR A 44 -1.02 -1.99 -11.03
N TYR A 45 -0.72 -2.67 -12.14
CA TYR A 45 -1.11 -2.24 -13.47
C TYR A 45 -1.69 -3.43 -14.22
N SER A 46 -2.77 -3.24 -14.95
CA SER A 46 -3.32 -4.34 -15.73
C SER A 46 -2.29 -4.71 -16.80
N LEU A 47 -1.85 -5.95 -16.77
CA LEU A 47 -1.19 -6.54 -17.91
C LEU A 47 -2.21 -6.63 -19.03
N ALA A 48 -1.84 -6.23 -20.24
CA ALA A 48 -2.70 -6.34 -21.39
C ALA A 48 -3.21 -7.78 -21.49
N GLY A 49 -4.49 -7.99 -21.29
CA GLY A 49 -5.20 -9.24 -21.53
C GLY A 49 -5.75 -9.96 -20.31
N ASP A 50 -5.20 -9.80 -19.11
CA ASP A 50 -5.60 -10.62 -17.96
C ASP A 50 -6.57 -9.94 -16.98
N TYR A 51 -6.81 -8.66 -17.12
CA TYR A 51 -7.76 -7.97 -16.28
C TYR A 51 -9.10 -7.89 -16.98
N THR A 52 -9.99 -8.82 -16.68
CA THR A 52 -11.39 -8.84 -17.09
C THR A 52 -12.26 -7.76 -16.44
N TYR A 53 -11.68 -6.66 -16.01
CA TYR A 53 -12.44 -5.45 -15.79
C TYR A 53 -12.67 -4.80 -17.17
N GLU A 54 -13.51 -5.49 -17.90
CA GLU A 54 -14.19 -5.06 -19.12
C GLU A 54 -13.73 -3.71 -19.66
N ASN A 55 -12.73 -3.70 -20.53
CA ASN A 55 -12.37 -2.55 -21.36
C ASN A 55 -12.22 -1.18 -20.67
N ARG A 56 -12.02 -1.16 -19.36
CA ARG A 56 -11.77 0.09 -18.66
C ARG A 56 -10.34 0.55 -18.90
N PRO A 57 -10.14 1.75 -19.41
CA PRO A 57 -8.81 2.30 -19.54
C PRO A 57 -8.12 2.34 -18.18
N ARG A 58 -6.82 2.02 -18.15
CA ARG A 58 -6.02 2.21 -16.95
C ARG A 58 -5.95 3.68 -16.60
N VAL A 59 -6.37 4.00 -15.40
CA VAL A 59 -6.29 5.36 -14.89
C VAL A 59 -5.53 5.36 -13.56
N ASN A 60 -4.76 6.40 -13.33
CA ASN A 60 -4.14 6.64 -12.04
C ASN A 60 -5.17 7.20 -11.05
N ILE A 61 -4.73 7.52 -9.82
CA ILE A 61 -5.59 8.09 -8.77
C ILE A 61 -6.28 9.40 -9.17
N ASN A 62 -5.71 10.13 -10.13
CA ASN A 62 -6.27 11.38 -10.66
C ASN A 62 -7.23 11.15 -11.84
N GLY A 63 -7.51 9.91 -12.21
CA GLY A 63 -8.33 9.57 -13.37
C GLY A 63 -7.62 9.75 -14.73
N GLU A 64 -6.31 9.98 -14.74
CA GLU A 64 -5.53 10.11 -15.98
C GLU A 64 -5.17 8.74 -16.54
N LEU A 65 -5.24 8.58 -17.87
CA LEU A 65 -4.80 7.37 -18.56
C LEU A 65 -3.30 7.14 -18.33
N VAL A 66 -2.95 5.90 -18.00
CA VAL A 66 -1.56 5.47 -17.78
C VAL A 66 -1.28 4.18 -18.53
N ASP A 67 -0.04 4.02 -18.93
CA ASP A 67 0.48 2.80 -19.53
C ASP A 67 1.15 1.90 -18.48
N LYS A 68 1.78 0.83 -18.98
CA LYS A 68 2.61 -0.06 -18.16
C LYS A 68 3.77 0.73 -17.56
N ALA A 69 4.07 0.46 -16.30
CA ALA A 69 5.21 1.09 -15.64
C ALA A 69 6.53 0.68 -16.31
N VAL A 70 7.43 1.64 -16.46
CA VAL A 70 8.78 1.48 -17.05
C VAL A 70 9.88 2.02 -16.16
N SER A 71 9.55 2.76 -15.11
CA SER A 71 10.53 3.36 -14.20
C SER A 71 9.99 3.47 -12.77
N ALA A 72 10.89 3.74 -11.82
CA ALA A 72 10.55 4.04 -10.44
C ALA A 72 11.10 5.42 -10.04
N THR A 73 10.45 6.06 -9.07
CA THR A 73 10.87 7.35 -8.52
C THR A 73 10.48 7.48 -7.05
N VAL A 74 11.26 8.25 -6.31
CA VAL A 74 10.90 8.64 -4.94
C VAL A 74 10.05 9.90 -5.02
N LEU A 75 8.83 9.86 -4.47
CA LEU A 75 7.96 11.02 -4.38
C LEU A 75 8.30 11.87 -3.16
N TRP A 76 8.51 11.23 -2.02
CA TRP A 76 9.01 11.87 -0.80
C TRP A 76 9.64 10.83 0.11
N ARG A 77 10.41 11.29 1.08
CA ARG A 77 10.97 10.49 2.16
C ARG A 77 11.24 11.34 3.38
N GLN A 78 11.12 10.74 4.55
CA GLN A 78 11.36 11.40 5.82
C GLN A 78 11.92 10.40 6.82
N THR A 79 13.03 10.73 7.43
CA THR A 79 13.59 9.97 8.56
C THR A 79 12.92 10.40 9.86
N ASN A 80 12.99 9.53 10.85
CA ASN A 80 12.69 9.88 12.22
C ASN A 80 13.56 11.08 12.67
N SER A 81 12.97 12.04 13.34
CA SER A 81 13.63 13.28 13.76
C SER A 81 14.88 13.08 14.63
N SER A 82 14.99 11.93 15.31
CA SER A 82 16.15 11.54 16.11
C SER A 82 17.21 10.75 15.35
N SER A 83 16.98 10.47 14.08
CA SER A 83 17.90 9.67 13.26
C SER A 83 18.72 10.54 12.32
N SER A 84 19.98 10.16 12.12
CA SER A 84 20.84 10.68 11.06
C SER A 84 20.84 9.70 9.88
N GLY A 85 20.88 10.22 8.66
CA GLY A 85 20.89 9.41 7.44
C GLY A 85 19.55 9.42 6.70
N ASP A 86 19.47 8.61 5.68
CA ASP A 86 18.30 8.51 4.80
C ASP A 86 17.60 7.15 4.98
N VAL A 87 16.30 7.11 4.81
CA VAL A 87 15.49 5.89 4.81
C VAL A 87 15.92 4.94 3.69
N LEU A 88 16.29 5.50 2.54
CA LEU A 88 16.73 4.75 1.37
C LEU A 88 18.26 4.79 1.25
N SER A 89 18.89 3.64 1.05
CA SER A 89 20.34 3.54 0.84
C SER A 89 20.76 3.84 -0.61
N ALA A 90 19.81 3.74 -1.57
CA ALA A 90 20.02 4.07 -2.97
C ALA A 90 18.68 4.43 -3.64
N VAL A 91 18.75 4.87 -4.89
CA VAL A 91 17.56 5.17 -5.70
C VAL A 91 16.83 3.88 -6.04
N PRO A 92 15.51 3.78 -5.81
CA PRO A 92 14.69 2.66 -6.24
C PRO A 92 14.73 2.47 -7.75
N ALA A 93 14.69 1.21 -8.20
CA ALA A 93 14.70 0.86 -9.61
C ALA A 93 13.58 -0.12 -9.94
N LEU A 94 13.02 -0.03 -11.14
CA LEU A 94 12.11 -1.01 -11.70
C LEU A 94 12.87 -1.88 -12.70
N GLU A 95 13.00 -3.17 -12.37
CA GLU A 95 13.64 -4.17 -13.23
C GLU A 95 12.58 -5.16 -13.74
N GLY A 96 12.18 -5.02 -14.99
CA GLY A 96 11.08 -5.80 -15.54
C GLY A 96 9.77 -5.51 -14.79
N THR A 97 9.30 -6.48 -14.00
CA THR A 97 8.07 -6.37 -13.17
C THR A 97 8.39 -6.28 -11.68
N THR A 98 9.67 -6.14 -11.31
CA THR A 98 10.09 -6.08 -9.91
C THR A 98 10.58 -4.68 -9.57
N LEU A 99 9.90 -4.03 -8.63
CA LEU A 99 10.36 -2.79 -8.02
C LEU A 99 11.34 -3.14 -6.90
N LYS A 100 12.59 -2.71 -7.05
CA LYS A 100 13.65 -2.84 -6.04
C LYS A 100 13.76 -1.54 -5.26
N VAL A 101 13.58 -1.64 -3.94
CA VAL A 101 13.68 -0.49 -3.03
C VAL A 101 14.77 -0.76 -2.01
N PRO A 102 15.97 -0.20 -2.20
CA PRO A 102 17.06 -0.32 -1.25
C PRO A 102 16.78 0.53 -0.01
N VAL A 103 16.66 -0.11 1.16
CA VAL A 103 16.44 0.56 2.45
C VAL A 103 17.71 0.51 3.31
N SER A 104 17.96 1.61 4.02
CA SER A 104 19.16 1.74 4.85
C SER A 104 19.03 1.11 6.25
N GLY A 105 17.79 0.82 6.68
CA GLY A 105 17.48 0.46 8.08
C GLY A 105 17.29 1.66 9.00
N VAL A 106 17.51 2.89 8.53
CA VAL A 106 17.19 4.11 9.28
C VAL A 106 15.68 4.26 9.37
N LYS A 107 15.16 4.43 10.60
CA LYS A 107 13.70 4.56 10.84
C LYS A 107 13.13 5.77 10.12
N GLY A 108 12.01 5.57 9.45
CA GLY A 108 11.34 6.61 8.69
C GLY A 108 10.38 6.05 7.64
N ASN A 109 10.01 6.92 6.74
CA ASN A 109 9.03 6.62 5.70
C ASN A 109 9.54 7.09 4.35
N ALA A 110 9.16 6.37 3.29
CA ALA A 110 9.33 6.82 1.92
C ALA A 110 8.10 6.45 1.09
N LEU A 111 7.76 7.28 0.12
CA LEU A 111 6.76 7.00 -0.89
C LEU A 111 7.47 6.86 -2.23
N VAL A 112 7.39 5.66 -2.78
CA VAL A 112 8.02 5.29 -4.05
C VAL A 112 6.92 5.04 -5.07
N ALA A 113 6.99 5.69 -6.22
CA ALA A 113 6.06 5.48 -7.32
C ALA A 113 6.71 4.72 -8.46
N ILE A 114 5.89 3.94 -9.17
CA ILE A 114 6.20 3.41 -10.49
C ILE A 114 5.53 4.31 -11.54
N ARG A 115 6.24 4.58 -12.64
CA ARG A 115 5.81 5.52 -13.68
C ARG A 115 5.79 4.87 -15.05
N ASP A 116 4.83 5.30 -15.87
CA ASP A 116 4.78 4.95 -17.29
C ASP A 116 5.83 5.72 -18.12
N ALA A 117 5.88 5.45 -19.42
CA ALA A 117 6.81 6.09 -20.34
C ALA A 117 6.57 7.61 -20.50
N SER A 118 5.38 8.09 -20.19
CA SER A 118 5.05 9.52 -20.19
C SER A 118 5.42 10.24 -18.89
N GLY A 119 5.90 9.50 -17.88
CA GLY A 119 6.24 10.02 -16.56
C GLY A 119 5.06 10.11 -15.59
N LYS A 120 3.87 9.61 -15.96
CA LYS A 120 2.72 9.57 -15.06
C LYS A 120 2.87 8.46 -14.05
N ASN A 121 2.43 8.71 -12.81
CA ASN A 121 2.42 7.70 -11.77
C ASN A 121 1.34 6.65 -12.07
N VAL A 122 1.77 5.40 -12.20
CA VAL A 122 0.87 4.23 -12.35
C VAL A 122 0.36 3.83 -10.98
N TRP A 123 1.28 3.73 -9.99
CA TRP A 123 0.99 3.38 -8.61
C TRP A 123 2.05 3.93 -7.66
N SER A 124 1.76 3.92 -6.35
CA SER A 124 2.74 4.30 -5.32
C SER A 124 2.72 3.32 -4.16
N PHE A 125 3.89 3.13 -3.56
CA PHE A 125 4.12 2.22 -2.44
C PHE A 125 4.67 3.01 -1.26
N HIS A 126 4.04 2.85 -0.10
CA HIS A 126 4.55 3.35 1.16
C HIS A 126 5.58 2.36 1.71
N ILE A 127 6.79 2.82 1.90
CA ILE A 127 7.90 2.08 2.51
C ILE A 127 8.07 2.59 3.93
N TRP A 128 7.86 1.72 4.89
CA TRP A 128 7.88 2.05 6.31
C TRP A 128 8.99 1.28 7.02
N VAL A 129 10.04 1.99 7.42
CA VAL A 129 11.18 1.40 8.13
C VAL A 129 11.01 1.61 9.62
N THR A 130 10.69 0.54 10.34
CA THR A 130 10.42 0.54 11.77
C THR A 130 10.42 -0.87 12.36
N GLU A 131 10.71 -0.97 13.65
CA GLU A 131 10.65 -2.20 14.46
C GLU A 131 9.24 -2.47 15.01
N ALA A 132 8.20 -2.08 14.31
CA ALA A 132 6.83 -2.27 14.80
C ALA A 132 6.51 -3.74 15.06
N SER A 133 5.82 -4.00 16.15
CA SER A 133 5.35 -5.33 16.55
C SER A 133 3.85 -5.46 16.33
N ASP A 134 3.38 -6.68 16.12
CA ASP A 134 1.95 -6.96 16.11
C ASP A 134 1.51 -7.27 17.54
N LEU A 135 0.49 -6.55 18.01
CA LEU A 135 -0.20 -6.85 19.26
C LEU A 135 -1.28 -7.90 19.00
N THR A 136 -1.34 -8.90 19.84
CA THR A 136 -2.42 -9.90 19.80
C THR A 136 -3.51 -9.48 20.76
N TYR A 137 -4.71 -9.29 20.24
CA TYR A 137 -5.91 -9.03 21.01
C TYR A 137 -6.84 -10.24 20.96
N ILE A 138 -7.27 -10.70 22.13
CA ILE A 138 -8.20 -11.83 22.25
C ILE A 138 -9.56 -11.29 22.65
N ASN A 139 -10.56 -11.53 21.83
CA ASN A 139 -11.96 -11.29 22.14
C ASN A 139 -12.66 -12.63 22.30
N GLU A 140 -13.28 -12.87 23.45
CA GLU A 140 -13.89 -14.15 23.78
C GLU A 140 -15.01 -14.57 22.81
N GLU A 141 -15.73 -13.59 22.24
CA GLU A 141 -16.82 -13.84 21.30
C GLU A 141 -16.40 -13.91 19.84
N ARG A 142 -15.34 -13.19 19.47
CA ARG A 142 -14.93 -12.98 18.07
C ARG A 142 -13.58 -13.60 17.70
N GLY A 143 -12.87 -14.15 18.67
CA GLY A 143 -11.58 -14.80 18.47
C GLY A 143 -10.39 -13.87 18.59
N THR A 144 -9.28 -14.27 17.99
CA THR A 144 -7.98 -13.59 18.11
C THR A 144 -7.73 -12.66 16.92
N PHE A 145 -7.35 -11.43 17.20
CA PHE A 145 -7.01 -10.41 16.20
C PHE A 145 -5.58 -9.96 16.38
N LYS A 146 -4.93 -9.62 15.26
CA LYS A 146 -3.65 -8.95 15.28
C LYS A 146 -3.86 -7.47 14.95
N MET A 147 -3.21 -6.61 15.72
CA MET A 147 -3.23 -5.16 15.55
C MET A 147 -1.78 -4.64 15.53
N MET A 148 -1.54 -3.57 14.81
CA MET A 148 -0.27 -2.88 14.90
C MET A 148 -0.13 -2.22 16.27
N ASP A 149 1.09 -2.17 16.81
CA ASP A 149 1.41 -1.52 18.09
C ASP A 149 1.44 0.02 17.98
N ARG A 150 1.30 0.54 16.77
CA ARG A 150 1.40 1.98 16.46
C ARG A 150 0.61 2.36 15.21
N ASN A 151 0.41 3.64 14.99
CA ASN A 151 -0.20 4.18 13.78
C ASN A 151 0.65 3.83 12.53
N LEU A 152 -0.01 3.70 11.38
CA LEU A 152 0.67 3.51 10.12
C LEU A 152 1.62 4.69 9.84
N GLY A 153 2.88 4.37 9.56
CA GLY A 153 3.92 5.38 9.35
C GLY A 153 4.66 5.83 10.62
N ALA A 154 4.11 5.57 11.81
CA ALA A 154 4.78 5.94 13.06
C ALA A 154 6.06 5.15 13.31
N THR A 155 7.13 5.82 13.70
CA THR A 155 8.43 5.21 13.98
C THR A 155 8.76 5.15 15.49
N SER A 156 7.81 5.57 16.33
CA SER A 156 7.87 5.51 17.79
C SER A 156 6.52 5.09 18.37
N VAL A 157 6.52 4.53 19.56
CA VAL A 157 5.33 4.25 20.40
C VAL A 157 5.30 5.15 21.65
N THR A 158 6.29 6.03 21.81
CA THR A 158 6.40 6.89 22.99
C THR A 158 5.32 7.98 22.94
N PRO A 159 4.45 8.07 23.96
CA PRO A 159 3.43 9.12 24.00
C PRO A 159 4.04 10.52 23.88
N LYS A 160 3.39 11.40 23.14
CA LYS A 160 3.81 12.79 22.85
C LYS A 160 5.08 12.92 21.98
N ASP A 161 5.68 11.83 21.55
CA ASP A 161 6.72 11.86 20.53
C ASP A 161 6.09 12.19 19.18
N GLN A 162 6.60 13.19 18.46
CA GLN A 162 6.12 13.55 17.14
C GLN A 162 6.20 12.38 16.14
N ASN A 163 7.13 11.45 16.35
CA ASN A 163 7.30 10.26 15.52
C ASN A 163 6.27 9.14 15.82
N ALA A 164 5.37 9.34 16.80
CA ALA A 164 4.30 8.40 17.15
C ALA A 164 2.99 8.66 16.37
N TYR A 165 2.91 9.73 15.61
CA TYR A 165 1.67 10.11 14.92
C TYR A 165 1.54 9.51 13.51
N GLY A 166 2.60 9.07 12.88
CA GLY A 166 2.61 8.48 11.55
C GLY A 166 2.68 9.48 10.41
#